data_41009227d822ce1ebfdd9aa20385fa8a
#
_entry.id   41009227d822ce1ebfdd9aa20385fa8a
#
_cell.length_a   1.000
_cell.length_b   1.000
_cell.length_c   1.000
_cell.angle_alpha   90.00
_cell.angle_beta   90.00
_cell.angle_gamma   90.00
#
_symmetry.space_group_name_H-M   'P 1'
#
loop_
_entity.id
_entity.type
_entity.pdbx_description
1 polymer ?
#
loop_
_entity_poly.entity_id
_entity_poly.type
_entity_poly.pdbx_seq_one_letter_code
_entity_poly.pdbx_strand_id
1 'polypeptide(L)'
;KRSRATPRVANSLLKRVRDFAEVHERPMTAELCDEACKLFGIDELGLTKDDRRYLDTMEKGFRGGPAGVRALASSMHEDEETLEMVYEPYLLRLGFIERSLRGRMLTQKGRMYLKGEKEETLL
;
A
#
# COMPACT_ATOMS: atom_id res chain seq x y z
N LYS A 1 9.69 -9.90 -2.54
CA LYS A 1 9.89 -8.72 -1.68
C LYS A 1 8.78 -7.68 -1.83
N ARG A 2 8.25 -7.53 -3.02
CA ARG A 2 7.17 -6.57 -3.29
C ARG A 2 5.78 -7.20 -3.20
N SER A 3 5.70 -8.51 -3.12
CA SER A 3 4.43 -9.17 -2.87
C SER A 3 4.15 -9.14 -1.37
N ARG A 4 2.90 -8.92 -1.03
CA ARG A 4 2.47 -9.01 0.36
C ARG A 4 2.55 -10.47 0.78
N ALA A 5 2.84 -10.73 2.03
CA ALA A 5 3.08 -12.08 2.52
C ALA A 5 1.82 -12.99 2.53
N THR A 6 0.88 -12.76 1.62
CA THR A 6 -0.28 -13.63 1.44
C THR A 6 -0.21 -14.30 0.07
N PRO A 7 -0.50 -15.61 -0.03
CA PRO A 7 -0.46 -16.32 -1.31
C PRO A 7 -1.37 -15.68 -2.38
N ARG A 8 -2.52 -15.21 -1.98
CA ARG A 8 -3.48 -14.61 -2.91
C ARG A 8 -2.94 -13.36 -3.59
N VAL A 9 -2.33 -12.47 -2.81
CA VAL A 9 -1.77 -11.23 -3.34
C VAL A 9 -0.54 -11.52 -4.19
N ALA A 10 0.32 -12.42 -3.74
CA ALA A 10 1.50 -12.84 -4.49
C ALA A 10 1.12 -13.44 -5.84
N ASN A 11 0.11 -14.30 -5.88
CA ASN A 11 -0.35 -14.91 -7.12
C ASN A 11 -0.94 -13.88 -8.09
N SER A 12 -1.68 -12.91 -7.58
CA SER A 12 -2.26 -11.84 -8.38
C SER A 12 -1.17 -10.98 -9.02
N LEU A 13 -0.15 -10.62 -8.25
CA LEU A 13 0.99 -9.85 -8.75
C LEU A 13 1.76 -10.63 -9.79
N LEU A 14 2.02 -11.91 -9.55
CA LEU A 14 2.75 -12.79 -10.47
C LEU A 14 2.01 -12.89 -11.80
N LYS A 15 0.69 -13.01 -11.77
CA LYS A 15 -0.12 -13.07 -12.99
C LYS A 15 0.02 -11.78 -13.79
N ARG A 16 -0.02 -10.62 -13.13
CA ARG A 16 0.14 -9.33 -13.81
C ARG A 16 1.52 -9.19 -14.46
N VAL A 17 2.55 -9.61 -13.77
CA VAL A 17 3.92 -9.56 -14.29
C VAL A 17 4.06 -10.49 -15.49
N ARG A 18 3.47 -11.69 -15.43
CA ARG A 18 3.48 -12.65 -16.51
C ARG A 18 2.78 -12.09 -17.75
N ASP A 19 1.61 -11.47 -17.57
CA ASP A 19 0.87 -10.85 -18.68
C ASP A 19 1.67 -9.72 -19.30
N PHE A 20 2.34 -8.91 -18.47
CA PHE A 20 3.22 -7.84 -18.95
C PHE A 20 4.36 -8.40 -19.81
N ALA A 21 4.97 -9.50 -19.36
CA ALA A 21 6.05 -10.17 -20.09
C ALA A 21 5.58 -10.67 -21.46
N GLU A 22 4.38 -11.25 -21.53
CA GLU A 22 3.82 -11.75 -22.78
C GLU A 22 3.54 -10.62 -23.75
N VAL A 23 2.92 -9.53 -23.29
CA VAL A 23 2.59 -8.39 -24.13
C VAL A 23 3.85 -7.76 -24.73
N HIS A 24 4.92 -7.70 -23.96
CA HIS A 24 6.19 -7.10 -24.42
C HIS A 24 7.18 -8.11 -25.00
N GLU A 25 6.77 -9.38 -25.10
CA GLU A 25 7.61 -10.47 -25.65
C GLU A 25 8.98 -10.53 -24.96
N ARG A 26 8.98 -10.41 -23.64
CA ARG A 26 10.19 -10.38 -22.82
C ARG A 26 10.22 -11.55 -21.82
N PRO A 27 11.39 -12.11 -21.53
CA PRO A 27 11.48 -13.15 -20.52
C PRO A 27 11.22 -12.59 -19.11
N MET A 28 10.77 -13.47 -18.22
CA MET A 28 10.55 -13.14 -16.82
C MET A 28 11.88 -13.02 -16.11
N THR A 29 12.37 -11.79 -15.93
CA THR A 29 13.60 -11.50 -15.19
C THR A 29 13.30 -10.62 -13.99
N ALA A 30 14.27 -10.48 -13.08
CA ALA A 30 14.13 -9.58 -11.94
C ALA A 30 13.94 -8.13 -12.41
N GLU A 31 14.65 -7.73 -13.47
CA GLU A 31 14.51 -6.40 -14.05
C GLU A 31 13.13 -6.15 -14.61
N LEU A 32 12.56 -7.14 -15.29
CA LEU A 32 11.20 -7.04 -15.80
C LEU A 32 10.17 -6.93 -14.67
N CYS A 33 10.37 -7.69 -13.60
CA CYS A 33 9.50 -7.61 -12.44
C CYS A 33 9.55 -6.22 -11.81
N ASP A 34 10.73 -5.62 -11.70
CA ASP A 34 10.88 -4.26 -11.19
C ASP A 34 10.17 -3.24 -12.07
N GLU A 35 10.34 -3.35 -13.39
CA GLU A 35 9.66 -2.49 -14.35
C GLU A 35 8.15 -2.60 -14.22
N ALA A 36 7.64 -3.81 -14.16
CA ALA A 36 6.20 -4.07 -14.04
C ALA A 36 5.66 -3.51 -12.73
N CYS A 37 6.38 -3.69 -11.63
CA CYS A 37 5.97 -3.16 -10.33
C CYS A 37 5.89 -1.64 -10.35
N LYS A 38 6.83 -0.96 -10.98
CA LYS A 38 6.81 0.49 -11.14
C LYS A 38 5.61 0.93 -11.96
N LEU A 39 5.33 0.21 -13.04
CA LEU A 39 4.19 0.50 -13.90
C LEU A 39 2.87 0.35 -13.16
N PHE A 40 2.76 -0.66 -12.30
CA PHE A 40 1.55 -0.89 -11.51
C PHE A 40 1.48 -0.04 -10.24
N GLY A 41 2.49 0.80 -10.00
CA GLY A 41 2.52 1.67 -8.84
C GLY A 41 2.84 0.98 -7.53
N ILE A 42 3.53 -0.16 -7.59
CA ILE A 42 3.93 -0.93 -6.40
C ILE A 42 5.37 -0.59 -6.05
N ASP A 43 5.60 -0.15 -4.82
CA ASP A 43 6.93 0.22 -4.37
C ASP A 43 7.74 -0.97 -3.84
N GLU A 44 8.96 -0.72 -3.36
CA GLU A 44 9.87 -1.76 -2.87
C GLU A 44 9.33 -2.53 -1.67
N LEU A 45 8.43 -1.92 -0.90
CA LEU A 45 7.80 -2.57 0.25
C LEU A 45 6.53 -3.33 -0.13
N GLY A 46 6.14 -3.31 -1.39
CA GLY A 46 4.93 -3.96 -1.86
C GLY A 46 3.67 -3.12 -1.65
N LEU A 47 3.82 -1.84 -1.36
CA LEU A 47 2.69 -0.94 -1.17
C LEU A 47 2.19 -0.40 -2.50
N THR A 48 0.88 -0.41 -2.68
CA THR A 48 0.21 0.13 -3.86
C THR A 48 -0.11 1.60 -3.67
N LYS A 49 -0.59 2.25 -4.73
CA LYS A 49 -1.08 3.62 -4.64
C LYS A 49 -2.21 3.75 -3.62
N ASP A 50 -3.07 2.76 -3.54
CA ASP A 50 -4.20 2.77 -2.60
C ASP A 50 -3.74 2.65 -1.16
N ASP A 51 -2.71 1.84 -0.90
CA ASP A 51 -2.12 1.72 0.43
C ASP A 51 -1.53 3.07 0.87
N ARG A 52 -0.80 3.73 -0.03
CA ARG A 52 -0.23 5.04 0.24
C ARG A 52 -1.32 6.08 0.45
N ARG A 53 -2.42 5.99 -0.30
CA ARG A 53 -3.58 6.86 -0.12
C ARG A 53 -4.20 6.69 1.26
N TYR A 54 -4.26 5.46 1.76
CA TYR A 54 -4.74 5.19 3.12
C TYR A 54 -3.89 5.95 4.15
N LEU A 55 -2.57 5.79 4.07
CA LEU A 55 -1.64 6.45 4.99
C LEU A 55 -1.71 7.98 4.86
N ASP A 56 -1.77 8.48 3.64
CA ASP A 56 -1.83 9.92 3.37
C ASP A 56 -3.14 10.53 3.87
N THR A 57 -4.24 9.82 3.71
CA THR A 57 -5.55 10.25 4.23
C THR A 57 -5.52 10.35 5.75
N MET A 58 -4.89 9.39 6.43
CA MET A 58 -4.71 9.43 7.87
C MET A 58 -3.89 10.64 8.30
N GLU A 59 -2.81 10.92 7.61
CA GLU A 59 -1.94 12.05 7.96
C GLU A 59 -2.62 13.39 7.71
N LYS A 60 -3.17 13.58 6.52
CA LYS A 60 -3.76 14.86 6.12
C LYS A 60 -5.15 15.09 6.69
N GLY A 61 -5.99 14.06 6.68
CA GLY A 61 -7.38 14.19 7.10
C GLY A 61 -7.60 14.06 8.58
N PHE A 62 -6.75 13.32 9.28
CA PHE A 62 -6.93 12.99 10.68
C PHE A 62 -5.70 13.29 11.54
N ARG A 63 -4.71 13.95 10.98
CA ARG A 63 -3.45 14.33 11.67
C ARG A 63 -2.74 13.13 12.32
N GLY A 64 -2.79 11.99 11.65
CA GLY A 64 -2.20 10.76 12.16
C GLY A 64 -3.12 9.95 13.07
N GLY A 65 -4.35 10.37 13.25
CA GLY A 65 -5.34 9.70 14.06
C GLY A 65 -5.47 10.25 15.47
N PRO A 66 -6.33 9.63 16.30
CA PRO A 66 -7.10 8.43 15.98
C PRO A 66 -8.19 8.65 14.95
N ALA A 67 -8.34 7.71 14.02
CA ALA A 67 -9.35 7.76 12.98
C ALA A 67 -10.19 6.48 13.03
N GLY A 68 -11.50 6.62 13.17
CA GLY A 68 -12.40 5.48 13.12
C GLY A 68 -12.44 4.89 11.71
N VAL A 69 -12.63 3.59 11.61
CA VAL A 69 -12.65 2.92 10.30
C VAL A 69 -13.75 3.47 9.39
N ARG A 70 -14.90 3.81 9.95
CA ARG A 70 -16.01 4.38 9.18
C ARG A 70 -15.64 5.74 8.58
N ALA A 71 -15.07 6.62 9.39
CA ALA A 71 -14.66 7.95 8.93
C ALA A 71 -13.56 7.85 7.87
N LEU A 72 -12.61 6.96 8.08
CA LEU A 72 -11.50 6.74 7.17
C LEU A 72 -12.00 6.18 5.84
N ALA A 73 -12.89 5.17 5.89
CA ALA A 73 -13.50 4.58 4.69
C ALA A 73 -14.28 5.62 3.89
N SER A 74 -15.06 6.45 4.59
CA SER A 74 -15.83 7.52 3.96
C SER A 74 -14.91 8.53 3.24
N SER A 75 -13.80 8.91 3.89
CA SER A 75 -12.82 9.83 3.30
C SER A 75 -12.14 9.24 2.07
N MET A 76 -11.97 7.93 2.02
CA MET A 76 -11.33 7.25 0.89
C MET A 76 -12.34 6.78 -0.17
N HIS A 77 -13.62 6.95 0.07
CA HIS A 77 -14.69 6.43 -0.79
C HIS A 77 -14.59 4.91 -0.97
N GLU A 78 -14.32 4.22 0.14
CA GLU A 78 -14.17 2.77 0.17
C GLU A 78 -15.07 2.17 1.24
N ASP A 79 -15.29 0.86 1.17
CA ASP A 79 -16.03 0.13 2.20
C ASP A 79 -15.14 -0.12 3.42
N GLU A 80 -15.74 -0.12 4.60
CA GLU A 80 -15.03 -0.48 5.84
C GLU A 80 -14.36 -1.85 5.73
N GLU A 81 -15.08 -2.82 5.17
CA GLU A 81 -14.57 -4.17 5.00
C GLU A 81 -13.32 -4.19 4.11
N THR A 82 -13.31 -3.40 3.04
CA THR A 82 -12.15 -3.31 2.16
C THR A 82 -10.93 -2.79 2.92
N LEU A 83 -11.10 -1.76 3.75
CA LEU A 83 -10.00 -1.26 4.57
C LEU A 83 -9.47 -2.34 5.52
N GLU A 84 -10.37 -3.02 6.22
CA GLU A 84 -9.99 -4.01 7.21
C GLU A 84 -9.38 -5.28 6.62
N MET A 85 -9.84 -5.70 5.45
CA MET A 85 -9.43 -6.96 4.83
C MET A 85 -8.29 -6.81 3.82
N VAL A 86 -8.21 -5.67 3.15
CA VAL A 86 -7.25 -5.47 2.05
C VAL A 86 -6.06 -4.63 2.48
N TYR A 87 -6.29 -3.49 3.12
CA TYR A 87 -5.22 -2.54 3.42
C TYR A 87 -4.60 -2.73 4.80
N GLU A 88 -5.40 -2.81 5.83
CA GLU A 88 -4.92 -2.81 7.21
C GLU A 88 -4.01 -3.97 7.60
N PRO A 89 -4.29 -5.22 7.18
CA PRO A 89 -3.43 -6.33 7.61
C PRO A 89 -1.96 -6.14 7.28
N TYR A 90 -1.67 -5.66 6.09
CA TYR A 90 -0.28 -5.45 5.67
C TYR A 90 0.34 -4.23 6.33
N LEU A 91 -0.43 -3.13 6.42
CA LEU A 91 0.04 -1.91 7.07
C LEU A 91 0.33 -2.13 8.56
N LEU A 92 -0.48 -2.96 9.23
CA LEU A 92 -0.24 -3.36 10.61
C LEU A 92 1.02 -4.20 10.73
N ARG A 93 1.23 -5.13 9.80
CA ARG A 93 2.42 -5.98 9.78
C ARG A 93 3.70 -5.17 9.60
N LEU A 94 3.66 -4.16 8.74
CA LEU A 94 4.81 -3.26 8.54
C LEU A 94 5.03 -2.32 9.71
N GLY A 95 4.05 -2.19 10.60
CA GLY A 95 4.14 -1.27 11.73
C GLY A 95 3.91 0.18 11.35
N PHE A 96 3.23 0.44 10.24
CA PHE A 96 2.91 1.79 9.79
C PHE A 96 1.67 2.36 10.45
N ILE A 97 0.78 1.48 10.90
CA ILE A 97 -0.43 1.88 11.64
C ILE A 97 -0.57 1.00 12.88
N GLU A 98 -1.36 1.48 13.83
CA GLU A 98 -1.76 0.69 14.99
C GLU A 98 -3.25 0.88 15.26
N ARG A 99 -3.85 -0.11 15.91
CA ARG A 99 -5.24 -0.03 16.34
C ARG A 99 -5.30 0.32 17.82
N SER A 100 -6.19 1.24 18.17
CA SER A 100 -6.46 1.59 19.56
C SER A 100 -7.97 1.58 19.78
N LEU A 101 -8.38 1.76 21.02
CA LEU A 101 -9.79 1.85 21.36
C LEU A 101 -10.49 3.05 20.70
N ARG A 102 -9.72 4.06 20.33
CA ARG A 102 -10.24 5.27 19.69
C ARG A 102 -10.23 5.18 18.16
N GLY A 103 -9.62 4.17 17.60
CA GLY A 103 -9.53 3.99 16.16
C GLY A 103 -8.13 3.65 15.70
N ARG A 104 -7.84 3.94 14.43
CA ARG A 104 -6.53 3.67 13.83
C ARG A 104 -5.62 4.87 14.00
N MET A 105 -4.35 4.60 14.26
CA MET A 105 -3.34 5.64 14.40
C MET A 105 -2.16 5.36 13.49
N LEU A 106 -1.64 6.44 12.88
CA LEU A 106 -0.43 6.37 12.09
C LEU A 106 0.77 6.36 13.03
N THR A 107 1.69 5.42 12.86
CA THR A 107 2.89 5.35 13.69
C THR A 107 3.93 6.33 13.19
N GLN A 108 4.97 6.56 13.99
CA GLN A 108 6.10 7.37 13.56
C GLN A 108 6.76 6.76 12.32
N LYS A 109 6.86 5.43 12.29
CA LYS A 109 7.41 4.71 11.14
C LYS A 109 6.59 4.98 9.88
N GLY A 110 5.26 4.98 9.99
CA GLY A 110 4.38 5.31 8.87
C GLY A 110 4.55 6.74 8.40
N ARG A 111 4.72 7.68 9.33
CA ARG A 111 4.96 9.08 8.98
C ARG A 111 6.29 9.26 8.26
N MET A 112 7.32 8.58 8.71
CA MET A 112 8.64 8.63 8.06
C MET A 112 8.57 8.07 6.64
N TYR A 113 7.81 7.01 6.44
CA TYR A 113 7.60 6.44 5.13
C TYR A 113 6.94 7.46 4.18
N LEU A 114 5.87 8.12 4.63
CA LEU A 114 5.19 9.14 3.84
C LEU A 114 6.08 10.32 3.51
N LYS A 115 6.91 10.73 4.47
CA LYS A 115 7.85 11.82 4.28
C LYS A 115 8.88 11.46 3.20
N GLY A 116 9.40 10.24 3.24
CA GLY A 116 10.34 9.76 2.24
C GLY A 116 9.74 9.72 0.84
N GLU A 117 8.49 9.27 0.73
CA GLU A 117 7.77 9.26 -0.55
C GLU A 117 7.63 10.68 -1.14
N LYS A 118 7.30 11.65 -0.30
CA LYS A 118 7.16 13.03 -0.75
C LYS A 118 8.49 13.61 -1.22
N GLU A 119 9.57 13.32 -0.52
CA GLU A 119 10.91 13.76 -0.91
C GLU A 119 11.32 13.18 -2.26
N GLU A 120 11.04 11.91 -2.49
CA GLU A 120 11.32 11.26 -3.78
C GLU A 120 10.49 11.88 -4.91
N THR A 121 9.23 12.21 -4.64
CA THR A 121 8.35 12.80 -5.63
C THR A 121 8.79 14.20 -6.03
N LEU A 122 9.41 14.95 -5.11
CA LEU A 122 9.89 16.30 -5.37
C LEU A 122 11.21 16.34 -6.14
N LEU A 123 11.91 15.22 -6.17
CA LEU A 123 13.15 15.13 -6.93
C LEU A 123 12.90 14.70 -8.37
#